data_e2f63956c15e7fd0213a6c405112002a
#
_entry.id   e2f63956c15e7fd0213a6c405112002a
#
_cell.length_a   1.000
_cell.length_b   1.000
_cell.length_c   1.000
_cell.angle_alpha   90.00
_cell.angle_beta   90.00
_cell.angle_gamma   90.00
#
_symmetry.space_group_name_H-M   'P 1'
#
loop_
_entity.id
_entity.type
_entity.pdbx_description
1 polymer ?
#
loop_
_entity_poly.entity_id
_entity_poly.type
_entity_poly.pdbx_seq_one_letter_code
_entity_poly.pdbx_strand_id
1 'polypeptide(L)' 'MAEGFVHTVPREGKWVNEVEGGERASSTHDTKDEAVAAGRGLARNRKTEHVIHNSDGTFGERRSYGGDPARRPG' A
#
# COMPACT_ATOMS: atom_id res chain seq x y z
N MET A 1 -10.28 15.16 2.37
CA MET A 1 -9.75 14.44 3.50
C MET A 1 -8.72 13.44 3.07
N ALA A 2 -7.61 13.47 3.71
CA ALA A 2 -6.54 12.56 3.32
C ALA A 2 -6.95 11.13 3.60
N GLU A 3 -6.66 10.29 2.69
CA GLU A 3 -6.89 8.89 2.87
C GLU A 3 -5.67 8.27 3.49
N GLY A 4 -5.87 7.23 4.22
CA GLY A 4 -4.75 6.52 4.77
C GLY A 4 -3.91 5.91 3.68
N PHE A 5 -2.62 5.84 3.91
CA PHE A 5 -1.72 5.17 2.98
C PHE A 5 -1.97 3.67 3.04
N VAL A 6 -1.67 3.00 1.94
CA VAL A 6 -1.75 1.54 1.88
C VAL A 6 -0.38 1.00 2.23
N HIS A 7 -0.30 0.11 3.20
CA HIS A 7 0.95 -0.50 3.63
C HIS A 7 0.93 -1.98 3.30
N THR A 8 1.97 -2.45 2.64
CA THR A 8 2.18 -3.87 2.41
C THR A 8 3.23 -4.33 3.39
N VAL A 9 2.85 -5.17 4.34
CA VAL A 9 3.73 -5.54 5.45
C VAL A 9 3.74 -7.04 5.65
N PRO A 10 4.85 -7.58 6.17
CA PRO A 10 4.88 -8.99 6.52
C PRO A 10 4.15 -9.22 7.84
N ARG A 11 3.42 -10.31 7.92
CA ARG A 11 2.69 -10.61 9.13
C ARG A 11 2.55 -12.11 9.28
N GLU A 12 3.29 -12.68 10.23
CA GLU A 12 3.15 -14.09 10.58
C GLU A 12 3.32 -15.00 9.37
N GLY A 13 4.37 -14.79 8.63
CA GLY A 13 4.69 -15.63 7.49
C GLY A 13 3.92 -15.31 6.23
N LYS A 14 3.06 -14.32 6.28
CA LYS A 14 2.31 -13.90 5.11
C LYS A 14 2.52 -12.42 4.89
N TRP A 15 1.93 -11.92 3.83
CA TRP A 15 2.02 -10.50 3.51
C TRP A 15 0.61 -9.93 3.46
N VAL A 16 0.42 -8.82 4.14
CA VAL A 16 -0.91 -8.21 4.20
C VAL A 16 -0.84 -6.78 3.71
N ASN A 17 -1.97 -6.30 3.21
CA ASN A 17 -2.14 -4.90 2.87
C ASN A 17 -3.06 -4.28 3.90
N GLU A 18 -2.61 -3.18 4.49
CA GLU A 18 -3.37 -2.47 5.51
C GLU A 18 -3.51 -1.02 5.09
N VAL A 19 -4.65 -0.44 5.38
CA VAL A 19 -4.88 0.97 5.12
C VAL A 19 -4.79 1.69 6.45
N GLU A 20 -4.00 2.77 6.49
CA GLU A 20 -3.88 3.55 7.72
C GLU A 20 -5.25 3.99 8.18
N GLY A 21 -5.46 3.86 9.47
CA GLY A 21 -6.75 4.21 10.03
C GLY A 21 -7.76 3.09 9.98
N GLY A 22 -7.46 2.03 9.24
CA GLY A 22 -8.34 0.88 9.21
C GLY A 22 -8.03 -0.06 10.33
N GLU A 23 -9.00 -0.88 10.68
CA GLU A 23 -8.83 -1.79 11.79
C GLU A 23 -8.45 -3.17 11.35
N ARG A 24 -8.54 -3.47 10.08
CA ARG A 24 -8.27 -4.79 9.57
C ARG A 24 -7.42 -4.72 8.34
N ALA A 25 -6.73 -5.81 8.07
CA ALA A 25 -6.03 -5.93 6.81
C ALA A 25 -7.03 -5.92 5.68
N SER A 26 -6.70 -5.23 4.61
CA SER A 26 -7.56 -5.22 3.43
C SER A 26 -7.45 -6.53 2.68
N SER A 27 -6.28 -7.15 2.69
CA SER A 27 -6.08 -8.43 2.02
C SER A 27 -4.84 -9.11 2.59
N THR A 28 -4.78 -10.41 2.42
CA THR A 28 -3.68 -11.23 2.91
C THR A 28 -3.21 -12.11 1.76
N HIS A 29 -1.91 -12.25 1.62
CA HIS A 29 -1.33 -12.99 0.50
C HIS A 29 -0.17 -13.84 0.97
N ASP A 30 0.13 -14.89 0.24
CA ASP A 30 1.21 -15.78 0.60
C ASP A 30 2.57 -15.22 0.23
N THR A 31 2.64 -14.38 -0.76
CA THR A 31 3.92 -13.85 -1.21
C THR A 31 3.88 -12.33 -1.24
N LYS A 32 5.08 -11.75 -1.17
CA LYS A 32 5.20 -10.31 -1.25
C LYS A 32 4.73 -9.80 -2.61
N ASP A 33 5.08 -10.51 -3.68
CA ASP A 33 4.72 -10.05 -5.01
C ASP A 33 3.21 -9.95 -5.17
N GLU A 34 2.49 -10.92 -4.66
CA GLU A 34 1.03 -10.89 -4.73
C GLU A 34 0.48 -9.74 -3.92
N ALA A 35 1.04 -9.54 -2.73
CA ALA A 35 0.56 -8.47 -1.87
C ALA A 35 0.85 -7.11 -2.48
N VAL A 36 2.04 -6.96 -3.08
CA VAL A 36 2.40 -5.69 -3.70
C VAL A 36 1.46 -5.39 -4.86
N ALA A 37 1.15 -6.37 -5.67
CA ALA A 37 0.25 -6.15 -6.80
C ALA A 37 -1.13 -5.72 -6.31
N ALA A 38 -1.65 -6.40 -5.30
CA ALA A 38 -2.95 -6.05 -4.76
C ALA A 38 -2.92 -4.69 -4.07
N GLY A 39 -1.85 -4.41 -3.34
CA GLY A 39 -1.72 -3.12 -2.67
C GLY A 39 -1.61 -1.97 -3.64
N ARG A 40 -0.91 -2.19 -4.75
CA ARG A 40 -0.82 -1.17 -5.77
C ARG A 40 -2.20 -0.82 -6.32
N GLY A 41 -2.98 -1.83 -6.63
CA GLY A 41 -4.33 -1.59 -7.12
C GLY A 41 -5.18 -0.84 -6.12
N LEU A 42 -5.04 -1.22 -4.85
CA LEU A 42 -5.80 -0.56 -3.80
C LEU A 42 -5.38 0.90 -3.66
N ALA A 43 -4.08 1.17 -3.68
CA ALA A 43 -3.58 2.53 -3.55
C ALA A 43 -3.99 3.40 -4.74
N ARG A 44 -3.95 2.83 -5.93
CA ARG A 44 -4.37 3.58 -7.12
C ARG A 44 -5.85 3.90 -7.06
N ASN A 45 -6.63 2.95 -6.61
CA ASN A 45 -8.07 3.15 -6.50
C ASN A 45 -8.40 4.23 -5.49
N ARG A 46 -7.67 4.26 -4.40
CA ARG A 46 -7.90 5.24 -3.35
C ARG A 46 -7.14 6.53 -3.60
N LYS A 47 -6.29 6.56 -4.61
CA LYS A 47 -5.50 7.74 -4.95
C LYS A 47 -4.66 8.16 -3.77
N THR A 48 -3.95 7.21 -3.21
CA THR A 48 -3.12 7.45 -2.05
C THR A 48 -1.75 6.84 -2.28
N GLU A 49 -0.93 6.79 -1.26
CA GLU A 49 0.41 6.27 -1.40
C GLU A 49 0.46 4.82 -0.96
N HIS A 50 1.37 4.11 -1.56
CA HIS A 50 1.58 2.70 -1.28
C HIS A 50 2.96 2.55 -0.66
N VAL A 51 3.01 2.12 0.59
CA VAL A 51 4.25 1.91 1.31
C VAL A 51 4.51 0.42 1.38
N ILE A 52 5.65 0.00 0.85
CA ILE A 52 6.01 -1.41 0.81
C ILE A 52 7.12 -1.63 1.80
N HIS A 53 6.90 -2.52 2.74
CA HIS A 53 7.86 -2.79 3.80
C HIS A 53 8.71 -3.99 3.45
N ASN A 54 9.90 -4.05 4.04
CA ASN A 54 10.79 -5.18 3.86
C ASN A 54 10.33 -6.36 4.71
N SER A 55 10.92 -7.52 4.47
CA SER A 55 10.50 -8.71 5.19
C SER A 55 10.80 -8.64 6.68
N ASP A 56 11.69 -7.75 7.10
CA ASP A 56 11.92 -7.56 8.54
C ASP A 56 11.02 -6.47 9.12
N GLY A 57 10.09 -5.95 8.33
CA GLY A 57 9.15 -4.95 8.80
C GLY A 57 9.61 -3.52 8.64
N THR A 58 10.85 -3.30 8.22
CA THR A 58 11.34 -1.93 8.06
C THR A 58 10.81 -1.34 6.76
N PHE A 59 10.92 -0.02 6.66
CA PHE A 59 10.47 0.69 5.47
C PHE A 59 11.26 0.25 4.25
N GLY A 60 10.58 -0.08 3.18
CA GLY A 60 11.23 -0.49 1.95
C GLY A 60 11.16 0.60 0.90
N GLU A 61 9.98 0.86 0.38
CA GLU A 61 9.84 1.90 -0.62
C GLU A 61 8.44 2.47 -0.57
N ARG A 62 8.28 3.63 -1.16
CA ARG A 62 6.99 4.29 -1.20
C ARG A 62 6.71 4.73 -2.62
N ARG A 63 5.49 4.50 -3.05
CA ARG A 63 5.04 4.90 -4.37
C ARG A 63 3.81 5.76 -4.24
N SER A 64 3.72 6.77 -5.04
CA SER A 64 2.64 7.73 -4.94
C SER A 64 1.68 7.55 -6.11
N TYR A 65 0.42 7.35 -5.80
CA TYR A 65 -0.61 7.19 -6.82
C TYR A 65 -1.69 8.26 -6.71
N GLY A 66 -1.57 9.12 -5.73
CA GLY A 66 -2.54 10.16 -5.52
C GLY A 66 -2.14 11.47 -6.14
N GLY A 67 -1.54 11.41 -7.29
CA GLY A 67 -1.02 12.61 -7.91
C GLY A 67 -2.02 13.73 -7.93
N ASP A 68 -1.50 14.93 -7.75
CA ASP A 68 -2.29 16.13 -7.78
C ASP A 68 -2.60 16.45 -9.23
N PRO A 69 -3.85 16.41 -9.63
CA PRO A 69 -4.17 16.68 -11.03
C PRO A 69 -3.70 18.05 -11.50
N ALA A 70 -3.63 19.00 -10.60
CA ALA A 70 -3.22 20.33 -10.99
C ALA A 70 -1.76 20.40 -11.39
N ARG A 71 -0.95 19.42 -10.97
CA ARG A 71 0.43 19.39 -11.38
C ARG A 71 0.63 18.79 -12.74
N ARG A 72 -0.36 18.18 -13.26
CA ARG A 72 -0.21 17.46 -14.50
C ARG A 72 -0.11 18.42 -15.63
N PRO A 73 0.86 18.27 -16.47
CA PRO A 73 1.00 19.22 -17.56
C PRO A 73 -0.04 19.01 -18.60
N GLY A 74 -0.77 18.30 -18.63
CA GLY A 74 -1.69 18.30 -19.72
C GLY A 74 -2.89 17.55 -19.45
#